data_16dbc9776a18ff2c400c2f371a7219be
#
_entry.id   16dbc9776a18ff2c400c2f371a7219be
#
_cell.length_a   1.000
_cell.length_b   1.000
_cell.length_c   1.000
_cell.angle_alpha   90.00
_cell.angle_beta   90.00
_cell.angle_gamma   90.00
#
_symmetry.space_group_name_H-M   'P 1'
#
loop_
_entity.id
_entity.type
_entity.pdbx_description
1 polymer ?
#
loop_
_entity_poly.entity_id
_entity_poly.type
_entity_poly.pdbx_seq_one_letter_code
_entity_poly.pdbx_strand_id
1 'polypeptide(L)'
;HEPHTKPLRFWQWLIQEVQLRDPGVIFFAASYTRRKLVKGLGKLGFTQSQSYFMWRTEKSELEAYVRELTDYPERDFCRPNFFVSTPDVLPFQLQSGEPWMFKSRFALAATLSSAYGITNGFELLEHEAIPGKEEYLHAEQTTIKPRDWEQADNIRPYLCALNAVRRTNPALQQSTRIEFVPIDDADVMAFVKQSVDHANTVAVAISLSREPREFWFPIPDIRTGAAQERHPVVALENLITGERHPIEWGGVRLRVDPMHDPALLFRCLT
;
A
#
# COMPACT_ATOMS: atom_id res chain seq x y z
N HIS A 1 20.11 -4.94 13.63
CA HIS A 1 20.21 -6.37 13.93
C HIS A 1 18.84 -7.01 13.82
N GLU A 2 18.73 -7.94 12.91
CA GLU A 2 17.45 -8.51 12.49
C GLU A 2 16.86 -9.44 13.58
N PRO A 3 15.56 -9.31 13.89
CA PRO A 3 14.94 -10.05 14.98
C PRO A 3 14.98 -11.58 14.78
N HIS A 4 15.03 -12.06 13.55
CA HIS A 4 15.07 -13.50 13.27
C HIS A 4 16.41 -14.18 13.65
N THR A 5 17.45 -13.40 13.96
CA THR A 5 18.75 -13.92 14.42
C THR A 5 18.80 -14.25 15.91
N LYS A 6 17.78 -13.86 16.67
CA LYS A 6 17.66 -14.17 18.09
C LYS A 6 16.69 -15.32 18.32
N PRO A 7 16.85 -16.09 19.41
CA PRO A 7 15.90 -17.16 19.75
C PRO A 7 14.47 -16.62 19.89
N LEU A 8 13.49 -17.32 19.36
CA LEU A 8 12.09 -16.90 19.42
C LEU A 8 11.59 -16.72 20.86
N ARG A 9 12.06 -17.55 21.79
CA ARG A 9 11.72 -17.43 23.23
C ARG A 9 12.20 -16.12 23.86
N PHE A 10 13.32 -15.56 23.38
CA PHE A 10 13.79 -14.26 23.83
C PHE A 10 12.78 -13.17 23.46
N TRP A 11 12.30 -13.15 22.23
CA TRP A 11 11.33 -12.15 21.76
C TRP A 11 9.98 -12.33 22.49
N GLN A 12 9.53 -13.56 22.67
CA GLN A 12 8.30 -13.83 23.42
C GLN A 12 8.37 -13.26 24.83
N TRP A 13 9.44 -13.54 25.54
CA TRP A 13 9.67 -13.01 26.88
C TRP A 13 9.75 -11.48 26.88
N LEU A 14 10.57 -10.89 26.00
CA LEU A 14 10.77 -9.44 25.95
C LEU A 14 9.45 -8.69 25.65
N ILE A 15 8.71 -9.13 24.64
CA ILE A 15 7.45 -8.50 24.26
C ILE A 15 6.44 -8.59 25.40
N GLN A 16 6.30 -9.75 26.04
CA GLN A 16 5.41 -9.93 27.18
C GLN A 16 5.77 -9.04 28.36
N GLU A 17 7.05 -8.99 28.77
CA GLU A 17 7.52 -8.16 29.88
C GLU A 17 7.32 -6.66 29.63
N VAL A 18 7.56 -6.21 28.40
CA VAL A 18 7.36 -4.81 28.05
C VAL A 18 5.87 -4.46 28.03
N GLN A 19 5.04 -5.28 27.39
CA GLN A 19 3.61 -5.01 27.26
C GLN A 19 2.84 -5.14 28.59
N LEU A 20 3.35 -5.92 29.55
CA LEU A 20 2.81 -5.92 30.90
C LEU A 20 3.00 -4.60 31.63
N ARG A 21 4.04 -3.84 31.31
CA ARG A 21 4.34 -2.54 31.90
C ARG A 21 3.75 -1.38 31.13
N ASP A 22 3.79 -1.50 29.82
CA ASP A 22 3.25 -0.52 28.88
C ASP A 22 2.58 -1.22 27.70
N PRO A 23 1.25 -1.45 27.78
CA PRO A 23 0.49 -2.12 26.72
C PRO A 23 0.47 -1.38 25.39
N GLY A 24 0.82 -0.07 25.38
CA GLY A 24 0.85 0.76 24.18
C GLY A 24 2.10 0.59 23.32
N VAL A 25 3.12 -0.10 23.81
CA VAL A 25 4.37 -0.30 23.05
C VAL A 25 4.13 -1.21 21.85
N ILE A 26 4.53 -0.72 20.68
CA ILE A 26 4.52 -1.48 19.43
C ILE A 26 5.91 -2.06 19.15
N PHE A 27 5.93 -3.27 18.61
CA PHE A 27 7.15 -3.94 18.16
C PHE A 27 7.13 -4.09 16.65
N PHE A 28 8.12 -3.52 15.99
CA PHE A 28 8.29 -3.60 14.56
C PHE A 28 9.44 -4.55 14.19
N ALA A 29 9.14 -5.62 13.44
CA ALA A 29 10.15 -6.55 12.96
C ALA A 29 10.79 -6.01 11.66
N ALA A 30 11.89 -5.29 11.78
CA ALA A 30 12.71 -4.85 10.65
C ALA A 30 13.53 -6.04 10.13
N SER A 31 12.91 -6.88 9.31
CA SER A 31 13.53 -8.12 8.86
C SER A 31 13.01 -8.58 7.50
N TYR A 32 13.92 -8.70 6.54
CA TYR A 32 13.68 -9.40 5.29
C TYR A 32 14.20 -10.83 5.40
N THR A 33 13.33 -11.76 5.77
CA THR A 33 13.71 -13.15 6.04
C THR A 33 12.68 -14.13 5.48
N ARG A 34 12.96 -15.42 5.59
CA ARG A 34 12.07 -16.47 5.09
C ARG A 34 10.66 -16.31 5.68
N ARG A 35 9.65 -16.47 4.83
CA ARG A 35 8.22 -16.37 5.16
C ARG A 35 7.82 -17.05 6.46
N LYS A 36 8.34 -18.28 6.73
CA LYS A 36 8.09 -19.01 7.97
C LYS A 36 8.55 -18.24 9.22
N LEU A 37 9.68 -17.54 9.12
CA LEU A 37 10.22 -16.75 10.24
C LEU A 37 9.41 -15.49 10.47
N VAL A 38 9.03 -14.77 9.39
CA VAL A 38 8.15 -13.59 9.49
C VAL A 38 6.83 -13.97 10.18
N LYS A 39 6.20 -15.07 9.76
CA LYS A 39 5.00 -15.60 10.42
C LYS A 39 5.24 -15.96 11.89
N GLY A 40 6.39 -16.54 12.19
CA GLY A 40 6.80 -16.85 13.57
C GLY A 40 6.89 -15.58 14.42
N LEU A 41 7.52 -14.53 13.92
CA LEU A 41 7.63 -13.24 14.62
C LEU A 41 6.26 -12.61 14.88
N GLY A 42 5.37 -12.61 13.88
CA GLY A 42 3.99 -12.12 14.05
C GLY A 42 3.23 -12.86 15.17
N LYS A 43 3.36 -14.18 15.24
CA LYS A 43 2.74 -15.00 16.30
C LYS A 43 3.32 -14.76 17.69
N LEU A 44 4.52 -14.22 17.79
CA LEU A 44 5.16 -13.86 19.07
C LEU A 44 4.71 -12.50 19.62
N GLY A 45 3.96 -11.73 18.84
CA GLY A 45 3.47 -10.40 19.25
C GLY A 45 4.17 -9.22 18.61
N PHE A 46 5.02 -9.42 17.58
CA PHE A 46 5.44 -8.30 16.77
C PHE A 46 4.22 -7.65 16.12
N THR A 47 4.04 -6.36 16.38
CA THR A 47 2.87 -5.60 15.94
C THR A 47 2.84 -5.42 14.42
N GLN A 48 4.02 -5.25 13.83
CA GLN A 48 4.19 -5.11 12.38
C GLN A 48 5.49 -5.74 11.93
N SER A 49 5.57 -6.08 10.64
CA SER A 49 6.77 -6.63 10.01
C SER A 49 7.01 -5.96 8.66
N GLN A 50 8.27 -5.82 8.28
CA GLN A 50 8.63 -5.52 6.90
C GLN A 50 8.08 -6.61 5.96
N SER A 51 7.84 -6.22 4.72
CA SER A 51 7.23 -7.08 3.71
C SER A 51 8.01 -7.05 2.41
N TYR A 52 7.80 -8.07 1.56
CA TYR A 52 8.40 -8.15 0.23
C TYR A 52 7.63 -7.36 -0.85
N PHE A 53 6.79 -6.42 -0.44
CA PHE A 53 5.98 -5.59 -1.34
C PHE A 53 6.83 -4.86 -2.40
N MET A 54 7.95 -4.28 -2.01
CA MET A 54 8.78 -3.47 -2.92
C MET A 54 9.31 -4.25 -4.13
N TRP A 55 9.40 -5.58 -4.05
CA TRP A 55 9.86 -6.47 -5.12
C TRP A 55 8.73 -7.14 -5.91
N ARG A 56 7.47 -6.81 -5.62
CA ARG A 56 6.30 -7.27 -6.39
C ARG A 56 5.92 -6.17 -7.37
N THR A 57 6.02 -6.46 -8.67
CA THR A 57 5.80 -5.46 -9.73
C THR A 57 4.61 -5.81 -10.60
N GLU A 58 4.42 -7.09 -10.88
CA GLU A 58 3.34 -7.57 -11.73
C GLU A 58 1.99 -7.64 -10.98
N LYS A 59 0.89 -7.36 -11.66
CA LYS A 59 -0.48 -7.43 -11.11
C LYS A 59 -0.74 -8.75 -10.39
N SER A 60 -0.47 -9.86 -11.06
CA SER A 60 -0.71 -11.20 -10.51
C SER A 60 0.11 -11.48 -9.25
N GLU A 61 1.37 -11.03 -9.21
CA GLU A 61 2.23 -11.16 -8.03
C GLU A 61 1.73 -10.31 -6.86
N LEU A 62 1.33 -9.07 -7.13
CA LEU A 62 0.79 -8.15 -6.12
C LEU A 62 -0.50 -8.71 -5.52
N GLU A 63 -1.44 -9.15 -6.37
CA GLU A 63 -2.70 -9.74 -5.90
C GLU A 63 -2.45 -11.00 -5.07
N ALA A 64 -1.63 -11.94 -5.57
CA ALA A 64 -1.31 -13.16 -4.84
C ALA A 64 -0.64 -12.86 -3.49
N TYR A 65 0.28 -11.89 -3.46
CA TYR A 65 0.97 -11.51 -2.24
C TYR A 65 0.03 -10.84 -1.22
N VAL A 66 -0.84 -9.94 -1.66
CA VAL A 66 -1.82 -9.31 -0.76
C VAL A 66 -2.80 -10.34 -0.22
N ARG A 67 -3.35 -11.23 -1.06
CA ARG A 67 -4.24 -12.33 -0.62
C ARG A 67 -3.54 -13.19 0.44
N GLU A 68 -2.29 -13.57 0.21
CA GLU A 68 -1.53 -14.33 1.20
C GLU A 68 -1.47 -13.66 2.57
N LEU A 69 -1.35 -12.32 2.62
CA LEU A 69 -1.21 -11.57 3.87
C LEU A 69 -2.55 -11.24 4.52
N THR A 70 -3.63 -11.23 3.75
CA THR A 70 -4.96 -10.78 4.19
C THR A 70 -5.97 -11.92 4.38
N ASP A 71 -5.67 -13.12 3.88
CA ASP A 71 -6.49 -14.31 4.05
C ASP A 71 -6.18 -15.02 5.36
N TYR A 72 -7.11 -15.86 5.78
CA TYR A 72 -6.93 -16.73 6.97
C TYR A 72 -5.86 -17.80 6.67
N PRO A 73 -5.00 -18.12 7.63
CA PRO A 73 -4.92 -17.60 9.00
C PRO A 73 -4.00 -16.38 9.18
N GLU A 74 -3.30 -15.94 8.14
CA GLU A 74 -2.26 -14.90 8.22
C GLU A 74 -2.80 -13.57 8.70
N ARG A 75 -4.00 -13.20 8.29
CA ARG A 75 -4.66 -11.94 8.69
C ARG A 75 -4.76 -11.73 10.20
N ASP A 76 -4.72 -12.81 10.99
CA ASP A 76 -4.91 -12.73 12.43
C ASP A 76 -3.63 -12.29 13.16
N PHE A 77 -2.45 -12.53 12.57
CA PHE A 77 -1.16 -12.22 13.19
C PHE A 77 -0.16 -11.52 12.28
N CYS A 78 -0.36 -11.47 10.96
CA CYS A 78 0.50 -10.73 10.04
C CYS A 78 -0.05 -9.32 9.81
N ARG A 79 0.75 -8.31 10.15
CA ARG A 79 0.47 -6.90 9.84
C ARG A 79 1.63 -6.34 9.05
N PRO A 80 1.57 -6.44 7.72
CA PRO A 80 2.68 -6.01 6.87
C PRO A 80 2.80 -4.49 6.86
N ASN A 81 4.03 -4.00 6.86
CA ASN A 81 4.35 -2.65 6.47
C ASN A 81 4.85 -2.65 5.02
N PHE A 82 4.18 -1.89 4.17
CA PHE A 82 4.54 -1.79 2.76
C PHE A 82 5.50 -0.61 2.54
N PHE A 83 6.79 -0.89 2.62
CA PHE A 83 7.79 0.08 2.20
C PHE A 83 7.89 0.11 0.67
N VAL A 84 7.93 1.32 0.10
CA VAL A 84 8.22 1.50 -1.33
C VAL A 84 9.72 1.56 -1.59
N SER A 85 10.47 2.08 -0.64
CA SER A 85 11.93 2.05 -0.53
C SER A 85 12.32 2.16 0.94
N THR A 86 13.53 1.76 1.29
CA THR A 86 14.09 1.93 2.64
C THR A 86 15.44 2.65 2.55
N PRO A 87 16.01 3.14 3.65
CA PRO A 87 17.35 3.72 3.61
C PRO A 87 18.43 2.79 3.02
N ASP A 88 18.19 1.47 3.08
CA ASP A 88 19.10 0.43 2.59
C ASP A 88 18.77 -0.07 1.19
N VAL A 89 17.52 0.12 0.73
CA VAL A 89 17.04 -0.51 -0.51
C VAL A 89 16.35 0.51 -1.40
N LEU A 90 16.90 0.69 -2.59
CA LEU A 90 16.28 1.38 -3.72
C LEU A 90 15.94 0.34 -4.79
N PRO A 91 14.66 -0.09 -4.90
CA PRO A 91 14.25 -1.09 -5.87
C PRO A 91 14.54 -0.68 -7.32
N PHE A 92 14.86 -1.64 -8.17
CA PHE A 92 15.24 -1.39 -9.57
C PHE A 92 14.21 -0.55 -10.33
N GLN A 93 12.92 -0.76 -10.10
CA GLN A 93 11.86 -0.01 -10.79
C GLN A 93 11.85 1.49 -10.45
N LEU A 94 12.40 1.91 -9.31
CA LEU A 94 12.50 3.32 -8.94
C LEU A 94 13.76 3.99 -9.45
N GLN A 95 14.76 3.22 -9.91
CA GLN A 95 16.05 3.75 -10.37
C GLN A 95 15.97 4.53 -11.69
N SER A 96 14.85 4.43 -12.40
CA SER A 96 14.59 5.27 -13.57
C SER A 96 14.31 6.73 -13.25
N GLY A 97 13.91 7.04 -12.01
CA GLY A 97 13.51 8.39 -11.59
C GLY A 97 12.16 8.87 -12.13
N GLU A 98 11.42 8.01 -12.82
CA GLU A 98 10.16 8.35 -13.47
C GLU A 98 9.06 8.68 -12.43
N PRO A 99 8.50 9.91 -12.41
CA PRO A 99 7.54 10.32 -11.38
C PRO A 99 6.29 9.43 -11.29
N TRP A 100 5.80 8.91 -12.43
CA TRP A 100 4.64 8.04 -12.46
C TRP A 100 4.86 6.75 -11.68
N MET A 101 6.07 6.18 -11.75
CA MET A 101 6.42 4.96 -11.03
C MET A 101 6.42 5.19 -9.52
N PHE A 102 7.02 6.29 -9.06
CA PHE A 102 7.01 6.69 -7.66
C PHE A 102 5.58 6.88 -7.15
N LYS A 103 4.75 7.62 -7.89
CA LYS A 103 3.33 7.83 -7.55
C LYS A 103 2.54 6.52 -7.51
N SER A 104 2.72 5.65 -8.51
CA SER A 104 2.04 4.35 -8.57
C SER A 104 2.43 3.45 -7.40
N ARG A 105 3.72 3.32 -7.12
CA ARG A 105 4.22 2.52 -5.99
C ARG A 105 3.74 3.05 -4.64
N PHE A 106 3.72 4.38 -4.48
CA PHE A 106 3.17 5.01 -3.30
C PHE A 106 1.66 4.73 -3.14
N ALA A 107 0.89 4.88 -4.22
CA ALA A 107 -0.55 4.59 -4.21
C ALA A 107 -0.84 3.14 -3.82
N LEU A 108 -0.12 2.17 -4.39
CA LEU A 108 -0.24 0.77 -4.03
C LEU A 108 0.04 0.55 -2.54
N ALA A 109 1.15 1.08 -2.01
CA ALA A 109 1.50 0.93 -0.61
C ALA A 109 0.46 1.55 0.32
N ALA A 110 0.05 2.79 0.03
CA ALA A 110 -0.87 3.57 0.85
C ALA A 110 -2.31 3.05 0.83
N THR A 111 -2.72 2.32 -0.19
CA THR A 111 -4.10 1.83 -0.32
C THR A 111 -4.25 0.35 0.00
N LEU A 112 -3.22 -0.48 -0.20
CA LEU A 112 -3.28 -1.93 0.06
C LEU A 112 -3.02 -2.28 1.52
N SER A 113 -2.17 -1.52 2.23
CA SER A 113 -1.76 -1.86 3.60
C SER A 113 -2.25 -0.87 4.65
N SER A 114 -2.44 -1.38 5.88
CA SER A 114 -2.70 -0.55 7.06
C SER A 114 -1.51 0.31 7.47
N ALA A 115 -0.29 -0.12 7.11
CA ALA A 115 0.94 0.60 7.38
C ALA A 115 1.84 0.59 6.13
N TYR A 116 2.43 1.72 5.82
CA TYR A 116 3.39 1.86 4.75
C TYR A 116 4.50 2.81 5.15
N GLY A 117 5.62 2.74 4.45
CA GLY A 117 6.77 3.60 4.68
C GLY A 117 7.41 4.08 3.38
N ILE A 118 7.98 5.26 3.45
CA ILE A 118 8.85 5.84 2.42
C ILE A 118 10.16 6.28 3.07
N THR A 119 11.24 6.26 2.32
CA THR A 119 12.51 6.86 2.72
C THR A 119 12.51 8.35 2.45
N ASN A 120 13.14 9.15 3.29
CA ASN A 120 13.38 10.56 3.00
C ASN A 120 14.01 10.74 1.63
N GLY A 121 13.50 11.70 0.84
CA GLY A 121 13.93 11.93 -0.53
C GLY A 121 13.11 11.18 -1.59
N PHE A 122 12.28 10.23 -1.19
CA PHE A 122 11.32 9.60 -2.09
C PHE A 122 10.38 10.64 -2.72
N GLU A 123 9.89 11.57 -1.93
CA GLU A 123 9.06 12.70 -2.38
C GLU A 123 9.77 13.67 -3.32
N LEU A 124 11.09 13.64 -3.34
CA LEU A 124 11.97 14.40 -4.22
C LEU A 124 12.50 13.56 -5.40
N LEU A 125 11.95 12.37 -5.59
CA LEU A 125 12.32 11.45 -6.66
C LEU A 125 13.81 11.02 -6.61
N GLU A 126 14.38 10.89 -5.41
CA GLU A 126 15.75 10.39 -5.28
C GLU A 126 15.85 8.95 -5.81
N HIS A 127 16.68 8.76 -6.83
CA HIS A 127 16.77 7.50 -7.58
C HIS A 127 18.20 7.09 -7.95
N GLU A 128 19.21 7.83 -7.50
CA GLU A 128 20.59 7.48 -7.78
C GLU A 128 21.02 6.22 -7.04
N ALA A 129 21.33 5.18 -7.79
CA ALA A 129 21.72 3.87 -7.28
C ALA A 129 23.19 3.55 -7.50
N ILE A 130 23.74 2.66 -6.67
CA ILE A 130 24.99 1.98 -6.98
C ILE A 130 24.76 1.09 -8.22
N PRO A 131 25.58 1.20 -9.28
CA PRO A 131 25.35 0.45 -10.51
C PRO A 131 25.18 -1.06 -10.27
N GLY A 132 24.05 -1.60 -10.76
CA GLY A 132 23.73 -3.02 -10.65
C GLY A 132 23.27 -3.49 -9.28
N LYS A 133 23.03 -2.58 -8.33
CA LYS A 133 22.53 -2.90 -7.00
C LYS A 133 21.22 -2.16 -6.70
N GLU A 134 20.43 -2.71 -5.78
CA GLU A 134 19.27 -2.05 -5.20
C GLU A 134 19.66 -1.25 -3.95
N GLU A 135 20.70 -0.42 -4.05
CA GLU A 135 21.25 0.40 -2.98
C GLU A 135 21.38 1.85 -3.46
N TYR A 136 21.06 2.82 -2.61
CA TYR A 136 21.31 4.24 -2.91
C TYR A 136 22.79 4.53 -3.02
N LEU A 137 23.20 5.31 -4.03
CA LEU A 137 24.59 5.75 -4.22
C LEU A 137 25.11 6.55 -3.02
N HIS A 138 24.22 7.36 -2.42
CA HIS A 138 24.50 8.17 -1.23
C HIS A 138 23.48 7.84 -0.13
N ALA A 139 23.66 6.68 0.50
CA ALA A 139 22.78 6.24 1.57
C ALA A 139 22.93 7.14 2.83
N GLU A 140 21.80 7.51 3.45
CA GLU A 140 21.79 8.35 4.66
C GLU A 140 22.57 7.77 5.83
N GLN A 141 22.73 6.47 5.89
CA GLN A 141 23.53 5.79 6.91
C GLN A 141 25.01 6.23 6.92
N THR A 142 25.51 6.68 5.77
CA THR A 142 26.93 7.03 5.60
C THR A 142 27.15 8.49 5.20
N THR A 143 26.11 9.20 4.81
CA THR A 143 26.23 10.54 4.24
C THR A 143 25.15 11.47 4.78
N ILE A 144 25.56 12.62 5.30
CA ILE A 144 24.63 13.72 5.60
C ILE A 144 24.25 14.37 4.28
N LYS A 145 22.99 14.24 3.89
CA LYS A 145 22.48 14.71 2.60
C LYS A 145 21.57 15.92 2.81
N PRO A 146 22.02 17.14 2.44
CA PRO A 146 21.12 18.29 2.36
C PRO A 146 20.14 18.09 1.21
N ARG A 147 18.87 18.43 1.42
CA ARG A 147 17.80 18.32 0.39
C ARG A 147 17.15 19.67 0.20
N ASP A 148 16.93 20.03 -1.06
CA ASP A 148 16.06 21.15 -1.43
C ASP A 148 14.60 20.66 -1.46
N TRP A 149 13.88 20.87 -0.38
CA TRP A 149 12.49 20.48 -0.24
C TRP A 149 11.52 21.30 -1.11
N GLU A 150 11.98 22.40 -1.68
CA GLU A 150 11.19 23.31 -2.53
C GLU A 150 11.53 23.13 -4.04
N GLN A 151 12.35 22.13 -4.38
CA GLN A 151 12.63 21.84 -5.79
C GLN A 151 11.33 21.62 -6.57
N ALA A 152 11.28 22.07 -7.82
CA ALA A 152 10.08 22.04 -8.67
C ALA A 152 9.66 20.58 -8.99
N ASP A 153 10.64 19.72 -9.27
CA ASP A 153 10.40 18.32 -9.61
C ASP A 153 10.26 17.46 -8.34
N ASN A 154 9.05 17.48 -7.76
CA ASN A 154 8.73 16.69 -6.59
C ASN A 154 7.30 16.15 -6.65
N ILE A 155 7.01 15.11 -5.88
CA ILE A 155 5.68 14.50 -5.79
C ILE A 155 5.01 14.72 -4.43
N ARG A 156 5.51 15.64 -3.61
CA ARG A 156 4.91 15.97 -2.29
C ARG A 156 3.42 16.31 -2.37
N PRO A 157 2.94 17.13 -3.34
CA PRO A 157 1.51 17.42 -3.44
C PRO A 157 0.66 16.16 -3.62
N TYR A 158 1.14 15.22 -4.45
CA TYR A 158 0.47 13.93 -4.65
C TYR A 158 0.42 13.09 -3.37
N LEU A 159 1.54 12.97 -2.67
CA LEU A 159 1.60 12.25 -1.39
C LEU A 159 0.64 12.88 -0.36
N CYS A 160 0.62 14.21 -0.28
CA CYS A 160 -0.27 14.93 0.63
C CYS A 160 -1.75 14.69 0.31
N ALA A 161 -2.13 14.74 -0.97
CA ALA A 161 -3.51 14.49 -1.41
C ALA A 161 -3.95 13.06 -1.08
N LEU A 162 -3.15 12.06 -1.43
CA LEU A 162 -3.46 10.67 -1.15
C LEU A 162 -3.52 10.38 0.35
N ASN A 163 -2.63 10.96 1.14
CA ASN A 163 -2.65 10.86 2.60
C ASN A 163 -3.88 11.52 3.22
N ALA A 164 -4.35 12.62 2.66
CA ALA A 164 -5.61 13.25 3.09
C ALA A 164 -6.80 12.32 2.81
N VAL A 165 -6.88 11.75 1.60
CA VAL A 165 -7.89 10.74 1.25
C VAL A 165 -7.84 9.56 2.22
N ARG A 166 -6.64 9.01 2.48
CA ARG A 166 -6.48 7.87 3.39
C ARG A 166 -6.96 8.19 4.82
N ARG A 167 -6.64 9.37 5.36
CA ARG A 167 -7.04 9.77 6.72
C ARG A 167 -8.55 9.89 6.89
N THR A 168 -9.25 10.27 5.84
CA THR A 168 -10.72 10.45 5.87
C THR A 168 -11.50 9.21 5.46
N ASN A 169 -10.81 8.13 5.03
CA ASN A 169 -11.44 6.88 4.59
C ASN A 169 -10.91 5.68 5.40
N PRO A 170 -11.64 5.26 6.47
CA PRO A 170 -11.24 4.12 7.31
C PRO A 170 -11.02 2.81 6.55
N ALA A 171 -11.70 2.61 5.42
CA ALA A 171 -11.48 1.47 4.53
C ALA A 171 -10.01 1.34 4.09
N LEU A 172 -9.31 2.44 3.89
CA LEU A 172 -7.90 2.45 3.47
C LEU A 172 -6.91 2.29 4.64
N GLN A 173 -7.37 2.37 5.89
CA GLN A 173 -6.53 2.31 7.08
C GLN A 173 -6.33 0.89 7.62
N GLN A 174 -6.78 -0.12 6.90
CA GLN A 174 -6.66 -1.53 7.27
C GLN A 174 -6.10 -2.36 6.12
N SER A 175 -5.54 -3.53 6.44
CA SER A 175 -4.99 -4.44 5.42
C SER A 175 -6.02 -5.45 4.91
N THR A 176 -7.00 -5.79 5.73
CA THR A 176 -8.05 -6.79 5.43
C THR A 176 -9.25 -6.15 4.72
N ARG A 177 -10.28 -6.94 4.42
CA ARG A 177 -11.52 -6.51 3.74
C ARG A 177 -11.23 -5.86 2.38
N ILE A 178 -10.39 -6.54 1.61
CA ILE A 178 -10.06 -6.20 0.24
C ILE A 178 -10.67 -7.24 -0.70
N GLU A 179 -11.27 -6.77 -1.77
CA GLU A 179 -11.77 -7.60 -2.86
C GLU A 179 -11.17 -7.09 -4.17
N PHE A 180 -10.40 -7.93 -4.86
CA PHE A 180 -9.84 -7.58 -6.15
C PHE A 180 -10.90 -7.64 -7.22
N VAL A 181 -10.97 -6.57 -8.01
CA VAL A 181 -11.89 -6.43 -9.13
C VAL A 181 -11.20 -6.92 -10.41
N PRO A 182 -11.79 -7.89 -11.12
CA PRO A 182 -11.21 -8.41 -12.36
C PRO A 182 -11.29 -7.34 -13.45
N ILE A 183 -10.15 -6.85 -13.88
CA ILE A 183 -9.99 -5.94 -15.02
C ILE A 183 -9.26 -6.71 -16.12
N ASP A 184 -9.80 -6.65 -17.34
CA ASP A 184 -9.20 -7.26 -18.52
C ASP A 184 -8.07 -6.38 -19.08
N ASP A 185 -7.12 -6.06 -18.21
CA ASP A 185 -5.87 -5.35 -18.50
C ASP A 185 -4.85 -5.74 -17.43
N ALA A 186 -3.71 -6.27 -17.87
CA ALA A 186 -2.63 -6.71 -16.98
C ALA A 186 -1.92 -5.53 -16.29
N ASP A 187 -1.99 -4.34 -16.90
CA ASP A 187 -1.35 -3.13 -16.42
C ASP A 187 -2.25 -2.28 -15.49
N VAL A 188 -3.46 -2.75 -15.18
CA VAL A 188 -4.36 -2.08 -14.24
C VAL A 188 -4.71 -3.00 -13.09
N MET A 189 -4.32 -2.63 -11.88
CA MET A 189 -4.72 -3.31 -10.66
C MET A 189 -5.92 -2.60 -10.06
N ALA A 190 -7.01 -3.34 -9.82
CA ALA A 190 -8.23 -2.79 -9.26
C ALA A 190 -8.76 -3.60 -8.08
N PHE A 191 -9.31 -2.91 -7.09
CA PHE A 191 -9.87 -3.53 -5.90
C PHE A 191 -10.84 -2.59 -5.18
N VAL A 192 -11.66 -3.18 -4.32
CA VAL A 192 -12.53 -2.47 -3.39
C VAL A 192 -12.12 -2.80 -1.97
N LYS A 193 -12.13 -1.81 -1.10
CA LYS A 193 -11.90 -1.96 0.35
C LYS A 193 -13.08 -1.43 1.14
N GLN A 194 -13.36 -2.10 2.26
CA GLN A 194 -14.42 -1.70 3.18
C GLN A 194 -13.89 -1.48 4.59
N SER A 195 -14.45 -0.51 5.30
CA SER A 195 -14.23 -0.36 6.74
C SER A 195 -14.83 -1.54 7.52
N VAL A 196 -14.42 -1.69 8.78
CA VAL A 196 -14.88 -2.79 9.65
C VAL A 196 -16.40 -2.74 9.87
N ASP A 197 -16.96 -1.55 9.96
CA ASP A 197 -18.39 -1.29 10.14
C ASP A 197 -19.19 -1.23 8.83
N HIS A 198 -18.53 -1.46 7.68
CA HIS A 198 -19.09 -1.33 6.34
C HIS A 198 -19.66 0.05 5.99
N ALA A 199 -19.38 1.07 6.78
CA ALA A 199 -19.88 2.43 6.54
C ALA A 199 -19.08 3.21 5.49
N ASN A 200 -17.85 2.76 5.20
CA ASN A 200 -16.98 3.38 4.20
C ASN A 200 -16.48 2.30 3.21
N THR A 201 -16.77 2.53 1.95
CA THR A 201 -16.34 1.68 0.83
C THR A 201 -15.59 2.52 -0.19
N VAL A 202 -14.36 2.10 -0.50
CA VAL A 202 -13.49 2.78 -1.46
C VAL A 202 -13.11 1.82 -2.57
N ALA A 203 -13.39 2.21 -3.81
CA ALA A 203 -12.91 1.54 -5.01
C ALA A 203 -11.62 2.21 -5.48
N VAL A 204 -10.65 1.39 -5.87
CA VAL A 204 -9.31 1.84 -6.28
C VAL A 204 -8.93 1.18 -7.58
N ALA A 205 -8.37 1.95 -8.51
CA ALA A 205 -7.71 1.42 -9.71
C ALA A 205 -6.35 2.11 -9.87
N ILE A 206 -5.28 1.33 -10.07
CA ILE A 206 -3.91 1.83 -10.15
C ILE A 206 -3.24 1.30 -11.39
N SER A 207 -2.62 2.20 -12.17
CA SER A 207 -1.81 1.82 -13.32
C SER A 207 -0.47 1.26 -12.88
N LEU A 208 -0.07 0.15 -13.49
CA LEU A 208 1.24 -0.50 -13.34
C LEU A 208 2.15 -0.23 -14.55
N SER A 209 1.70 0.55 -15.52
CA SER A 209 2.42 0.87 -16.74
C SER A 209 2.48 2.39 -16.96
N ARG A 210 3.35 2.82 -17.86
CA ARG A 210 3.49 4.24 -18.23
C ARG A 210 2.37 4.74 -19.14
N GLU A 211 1.74 3.82 -19.88
CA GLU A 211 0.75 4.16 -20.90
C GLU A 211 -0.63 4.37 -20.32
N PRO A 212 -1.39 5.36 -20.81
CA PRO A 212 -2.79 5.53 -20.42
C PRO A 212 -3.61 4.28 -20.76
N ARG A 213 -4.53 3.90 -19.87
CA ARG A 213 -5.41 2.75 -20.03
C ARG A 213 -6.86 3.13 -19.88
N GLU A 214 -7.70 2.60 -20.77
CA GLU A 214 -9.15 2.64 -20.65
C GLU A 214 -9.67 1.25 -20.36
N PHE A 215 -10.50 1.10 -19.34
CA PHE A 215 -10.98 -0.19 -18.90
C PHE A 215 -12.42 -0.09 -18.36
N TRP A 216 -13.08 -1.22 -18.35
CA TRP A 216 -14.35 -1.38 -17.66
C TRP A 216 -14.10 -1.78 -16.22
N PHE A 217 -14.66 -1.01 -15.28
CA PHE A 217 -14.61 -1.32 -13.85
C PHE A 217 -15.97 -1.89 -13.44
N PRO A 218 -16.11 -3.23 -13.31
CA PRO A 218 -17.33 -3.82 -12.79
C PRO A 218 -17.46 -3.54 -11.30
N ILE A 219 -18.67 -3.19 -10.86
CA ILE A 219 -18.93 -2.97 -9.43
C ILE A 219 -19.20 -4.31 -8.77
N PRO A 220 -18.40 -4.75 -7.79
CA PRO A 220 -18.67 -5.95 -7.03
C PRO A 220 -19.91 -5.79 -6.16
N ASP A 221 -20.49 -6.91 -5.71
CA ASP A 221 -21.64 -6.93 -4.81
C ASP A 221 -21.21 -6.49 -3.39
N ILE A 222 -21.41 -5.22 -3.11
CA ILE A 222 -20.94 -4.59 -1.87
C ILE A 222 -22.06 -4.59 -0.83
N ARG A 223 -21.72 -5.03 0.39
CA ARG A 223 -22.59 -4.88 1.56
C ARG A 223 -22.27 -3.56 2.24
N THR A 224 -23.30 -2.79 2.59
CA THR A 224 -23.15 -1.48 3.22
C THR A 224 -23.88 -1.41 4.56
N GLY A 225 -23.36 -0.55 5.47
CA GLY A 225 -23.95 -0.28 6.77
C GLY A 225 -23.80 -1.43 7.78
N ALA A 226 -24.19 -1.13 9.02
CA ALA A 226 -24.10 -2.06 10.15
C ALA A 226 -24.98 -3.32 9.99
N ALA A 227 -26.09 -3.20 9.28
CA ALA A 227 -27.00 -4.32 8.98
C ALA A 227 -26.46 -5.24 7.86
N GLN A 228 -25.33 -4.88 7.22
CA GLN A 228 -24.75 -5.60 6.08
C GLN A 228 -25.77 -5.82 4.94
N GLU A 229 -26.67 -4.87 4.78
CA GLU A 229 -27.64 -4.89 3.69
C GLU A 229 -26.95 -4.65 2.35
N ARG A 230 -27.51 -5.26 1.29
CA ARG A 230 -27.01 -5.06 -0.07
C ARG A 230 -27.70 -3.85 -0.66
N HIS A 231 -26.97 -2.76 -0.76
CA HIS A 231 -27.41 -1.58 -1.50
C HIS A 231 -26.64 -1.49 -2.80
N PRO A 232 -27.33 -1.29 -3.93
CA PRO A 232 -26.63 -1.12 -5.20
C PRO A 232 -25.81 0.18 -5.15
N VAL A 233 -24.57 0.10 -5.61
CA VAL A 233 -23.77 1.30 -5.85
C VAL A 233 -24.32 2.00 -7.08
N VAL A 234 -24.72 3.26 -6.91
CA VAL A 234 -25.33 4.07 -7.99
C VAL A 234 -24.32 4.98 -8.70
N ALA A 235 -23.23 5.34 -8.01
CA ALA A 235 -22.15 6.14 -8.60
C ALA A 235 -20.83 5.94 -7.85
N LEU A 236 -19.73 6.24 -8.53
CA LEU A 236 -18.39 6.41 -7.97
C LEU A 236 -18.08 7.91 -7.88
N GLU A 237 -17.72 8.41 -6.70
CA GLU A 237 -17.27 9.78 -6.48
C GLU A 237 -15.76 9.80 -6.31
N ASN A 238 -15.04 10.46 -7.22
CA ASN A 238 -13.58 10.61 -7.11
C ASN A 238 -13.22 11.38 -5.85
N LEU A 239 -12.38 10.80 -5.00
CA LEU A 239 -12.02 11.34 -3.69
C LEU A 239 -11.04 12.53 -3.74
N ILE A 240 -10.44 12.78 -4.89
CA ILE A 240 -9.52 13.90 -5.12
C ILE A 240 -10.24 15.03 -5.84
N THR A 241 -10.95 14.74 -6.93
CA THR A 241 -11.58 15.75 -7.78
C THR A 241 -13.03 16.06 -7.42
N GLY A 242 -13.72 15.13 -6.73
CA GLY A 242 -15.15 15.20 -6.45
C GLY A 242 -16.04 14.86 -7.66
N GLU A 243 -15.46 14.49 -8.80
CA GLU A 243 -16.20 14.10 -9.99
C GLU A 243 -17.00 12.81 -9.73
N ARG A 244 -18.23 12.75 -10.24
CA ARG A 244 -19.13 11.60 -10.10
C ARG A 244 -19.30 10.86 -11.42
N HIS A 245 -19.11 9.55 -11.34
CA HIS A 245 -19.29 8.63 -12.44
C HIS A 245 -20.50 7.73 -12.15
N PRO A 246 -21.62 7.88 -12.85
CA PRO A 246 -22.80 7.03 -12.66
C PRO A 246 -22.48 5.59 -13.06
N ILE A 247 -23.10 4.63 -12.33
CA ILE A 247 -22.98 3.21 -12.68
C ILE A 247 -23.99 2.87 -13.76
N GLU A 248 -23.51 2.33 -14.86
CA GLU A 248 -24.30 1.85 -15.97
C GLU A 248 -23.99 0.37 -16.20
N TRP A 249 -25.02 -0.45 -16.41
CA TRP A 249 -24.85 -1.88 -16.72
C TRP A 249 -23.97 -2.66 -15.71
N GLY A 250 -24.01 -2.25 -14.42
CA GLY A 250 -23.25 -2.90 -13.34
C GLY A 250 -21.77 -2.51 -13.26
N GLY A 251 -21.36 -1.44 -13.92
CA GLY A 251 -19.99 -0.93 -13.88
C GLY A 251 -19.85 0.47 -14.45
N VAL A 252 -18.62 0.85 -14.69
CA VAL A 252 -18.28 2.16 -15.25
C VAL A 252 -17.04 2.06 -16.13
N ARG A 253 -17.02 2.82 -17.23
CA ARG A 253 -15.80 2.98 -18.05
C ARG A 253 -14.93 4.04 -17.42
N LEU A 254 -13.68 3.68 -17.12
CA LEU A 254 -12.70 4.56 -16.51
C LEU A 254 -11.46 4.67 -17.41
N ARG A 255 -10.76 5.80 -17.26
CA ARG A 255 -9.45 6.01 -17.86
C ARG A 255 -8.47 6.43 -16.78
N VAL A 256 -7.33 5.75 -16.71
CA VAL A 256 -6.18 6.15 -15.89
C VAL A 256 -5.07 6.67 -16.80
N ASP A 257 -4.50 7.83 -16.44
CA ASP A 257 -3.36 8.42 -17.14
C ASP A 257 -2.19 8.56 -16.16
N PRO A 258 -1.22 7.63 -16.18
CA PRO A 258 -0.16 7.58 -15.18
C PRO A 258 0.76 8.80 -15.20
N MET A 259 0.84 9.51 -16.32
CA MET A 259 1.67 10.71 -16.41
C MET A 259 1.07 11.87 -15.59
N HIS A 260 -0.24 11.87 -15.39
CA HIS A 260 -0.95 12.84 -14.54
C HIS A 260 -1.19 12.24 -13.15
N ASP A 261 -2.01 11.20 -13.08
CA ASP A 261 -2.36 10.51 -11.84
C ASP A 261 -2.48 8.99 -12.09
N PRO A 262 -1.54 8.18 -11.60
CA PRO A 262 -1.57 6.74 -11.81
C PRO A 262 -2.64 6.02 -10.98
N ALA A 263 -3.33 6.71 -10.07
CA ALA A 263 -4.31 6.09 -9.17
C ALA A 263 -5.63 6.83 -9.17
N LEU A 264 -6.70 6.08 -9.38
CA LEU A 264 -8.08 6.52 -9.24
C LEU A 264 -8.64 5.99 -7.93
N LEU A 265 -9.14 6.88 -7.06
CA LEU A 265 -9.73 6.54 -5.77
C LEU A 265 -11.16 7.07 -5.72
N PHE A 266 -12.10 6.18 -5.47
CA PHE A 266 -13.52 6.55 -5.47
C PHE A 266 -14.22 6.12 -4.19
N ARG A 267 -15.10 6.96 -3.68
CA ARG A 267 -16.12 6.55 -2.75
C ARG A 267 -17.26 5.89 -3.51
N CYS A 268 -17.71 4.73 -3.05
CA CYS A 268 -18.91 4.10 -3.57
C CYS A 268 -20.13 4.76 -2.94
N LEU A 269 -21.01 5.35 -3.76
CA LEU A 269 -22.27 5.94 -3.35
C LEU A 269 -23.41 4.92 -3.56
N THR A 270 -24.19 4.66 -2.52
CA THR A 270 -25.35 3.74 -2.53
C THR A 270 -26.64 4.47 -2.35
#